data_f544da99881d363b781485a045e6be4d
#
_entry.id   f544da99881d363b781485a045e6be4d
#
_cell.length_a   1.000
_cell.length_b   1.000
_cell.length_c   1.000
_cell.angle_alpha   90.00
_cell.angle_beta   90.00
_cell.angle_gamma   90.00
#
_symmetry.space_group_name_H-M   'P 1'
#
loop_
_entity.id
_entity.type
_entity.pdbx_description
1 polymer ?
#
loop_
_entity_poly.entity_id
_entity_poly.type
_entity_poly.pdbx_seq_one_letter_code
_entity_poly.pdbx_strand_id
1 'polypeptide(L)'
;MAAPPPDKPGGNTPSPLPNNPDQIILPDIDEGEGGSEGTGTKPTKTPIIDVNNSKLVQFTKKYAGATEFYVEMQEVDYKDGSVARSIDGRAARKGENCYVSMTTLGKNNKQQLIETLMLKNKSTWDQYLLFRSSKAAVKSRSEDDIDLSLGVLIANKQPTQMWSTEIKVGPTKYYAEVYKYYSYEYTTCFTADGKPVYQFVRDLRDLNEKQLISATLYKTIRVGSGTSNGLCALPTGTKAYSFDDENGTLTDAKGNVFTLKEDATTGIKVYDKDKNDVSDDFKWLTDFFKMMSGQ
;
A
#
# COMPACT_ATOMS: atom_id res chain seq x y z
N MET A 1 27.76 7.60 -8.12
CA MET A 1 26.70 8.43 -7.51
C MET A 1 26.75 8.18 -6.02
N ALA A 2 26.92 9.24 -5.22
CA ALA A 2 26.99 9.11 -3.77
C ALA A 2 25.60 8.76 -3.20
N ALA A 3 25.56 7.85 -2.22
CA ALA A 3 24.37 7.55 -1.47
C ALA A 3 23.85 8.83 -0.76
N PRO A 4 22.52 9.03 -0.63
CA PRO A 4 22.00 10.15 0.13
C PRO A 4 22.49 10.08 1.58
N PRO A 5 22.76 11.22 2.24
CA PRO A 5 23.19 11.24 3.62
C PRO A 5 22.14 10.57 4.52
N PRO A 6 22.55 9.85 5.57
CA PRO A 6 21.63 9.24 6.51
C PRO A 6 20.82 10.34 7.20
N ASP A 7 19.51 10.11 7.35
CA ASP A 7 18.62 11.01 8.10
C ASP A 7 19.17 11.22 9.51
N LYS A 8 19.22 12.49 9.97
CA LYS A 8 19.64 12.82 11.32
C LYS A 8 18.76 12.10 12.35
N PRO A 9 19.34 11.40 13.34
CA PRO A 9 18.58 10.76 14.40
C PRO A 9 17.98 11.84 15.31
N GLY A 10 16.69 12.07 15.26
CA GLY A 10 15.99 13.06 16.08
C GLY A 10 14.47 12.95 16.04
N GLY A 11 13.92 12.17 15.14
CA GLY A 11 12.48 11.85 15.14
C GLY A 11 12.22 10.52 15.84
N ASN A 12 11.33 10.49 16.81
CA ASN A 12 10.87 9.25 17.43
C ASN A 12 10.40 8.30 16.33
N THR A 13 11.14 7.22 16.12
CA THR A 13 10.70 6.16 15.21
C THR A 13 9.34 5.65 15.71
N PRO A 14 8.30 5.61 14.87
CA PRO A 14 7.00 5.11 15.30
C PRO A 14 7.12 3.69 15.84
N SER A 15 6.39 3.39 16.90
CA SER A 15 6.30 2.03 17.43
C SER A 15 5.71 1.09 16.38
N PRO A 16 6.15 -0.17 16.27
CA PRO A 16 5.51 -1.15 15.40
C PRO A 16 4.04 -1.34 15.79
N LEU A 17 3.22 -1.75 14.82
CA LEU A 17 1.83 -2.09 15.08
C LEU A 17 1.75 -3.28 16.04
N PRO A 18 0.86 -3.24 17.05
CA PRO A 18 0.70 -4.35 17.99
C PRO A 18 0.08 -5.57 17.31
N ASN A 19 0.51 -6.76 17.75
CA ASN A 19 -0.06 -8.02 17.28
C ASN A 19 -1.48 -8.27 17.81
N ASN A 20 -1.81 -7.66 18.98
CA ASN A 20 -3.15 -7.69 19.55
C ASN A 20 -3.83 -6.35 19.36
N PRO A 21 -4.98 -6.28 18.65
CA PRO A 21 -5.75 -5.06 18.44
C PRO A 21 -6.26 -4.40 19.74
N ASP A 22 -6.48 -5.15 20.81
CA ASP A 22 -6.93 -4.63 22.11
C ASP A 22 -5.92 -3.68 22.78
N GLN A 23 -4.67 -3.69 22.32
CA GLN A 23 -3.66 -2.72 22.76
C GLN A 23 -3.81 -1.33 22.14
N ILE A 24 -4.74 -1.18 21.18
CA ILE A 24 -5.05 0.08 20.51
C ILE A 24 -6.37 0.60 21.06
N ILE A 25 -6.30 1.57 21.97
CA ILE A 25 -7.50 2.18 22.58
C ILE A 25 -7.97 3.31 21.67
N LEU A 26 -8.99 3.05 20.89
CA LEU A 26 -9.65 4.04 20.05
C LEU A 26 -10.80 4.73 20.80
N PRO A 27 -11.12 6.00 20.46
CA PRO A 27 -12.24 6.71 21.07
C PRO A 27 -13.57 6.01 20.77
N ASP A 28 -14.53 6.13 21.68
CA ASP A 28 -15.87 5.58 21.48
C ASP A 28 -16.64 6.40 20.44
N ILE A 29 -17.52 5.71 19.70
CA ILE A 29 -18.28 6.32 18.61
C ILE A 29 -19.60 6.87 19.08
N ASP A 30 -20.08 6.47 20.27
CA ASP A 30 -21.42 6.79 20.73
C ASP A 30 -21.62 8.29 20.92
N GLU A 31 -22.49 8.83 20.08
CA GLU A 31 -23.07 10.18 20.18
C GLU A 31 -24.34 10.18 21.08
N GLY A 32 -24.64 9.05 21.73
CA GLY A 32 -25.82 8.88 22.59
C GLY A 32 -25.48 9.11 24.04
N GLU A 33 -26.20 10.02 24.68
CA GLU A 33 -26.32 10.14 26.12
C GLU A 33 -26.75 8.78 26.72
N GLY A 34 -25.83 8.04 27.29
CA GLY A 34 -26.13 6.77 27.92
C GLY A 34 -24.93 6.24 28.68
N GLY A 35 -24.84 6.58 29.96
CA GLY A 35 -23.72 6.20 30.81
C GLY A 35 -23.53 4.71 30.96
N SER A 36 -22.28 4.31 30.93
CA SER A 36 -21.78 3.14 31.64
C SER A 36 -20.43 3.49 32.23
N GLU A 37 -20.35 3.49 33.53
CA GLU A 37 -19.15 3.74 34.32
C GLU A 37 -18.13 2.60 34.12
N GLY A 38 -17.20 2.80 33.20
CA GLY A 38 -15.97 2.03 33.12
C GLY A 38 -14.81 2.91 33.57
N THR A 39 -14.04 2.47 34.54
CA THR A 39 -12.95 3.20 35.24
C THR A 39 -11.70 3.52 34.41
N GLY A 40 -11.78 3.61 33.11
CA GLY A 40 -10.71 4.09 32.22
C GLY A 40 -11.13 5.37 31.54
N THR A 41 -10.34 6.45 31.64
CA THR A 41 -10.58 7.72 30.93
C THR A 41 -10.56 7.46 29.43
N LYS A 42 -11.74 7.38 28.81
CA LYS A 42 -11.90 7.25 27.36
C LYS A 42 -11.44 8.54 26.69
N PRO A 43 -10.78 8.48 25.52
CA PRO A 43 -10.42 9.67 24.78
C PRO A 43 -11.64 10.49 24.40
N THR A 44 -11.66 11.77 24.73
CA THR A 44 -12.76 12.68 24.40
C THR A 44 -12.62 13.18 22.96
N LYS A 45 -13.68 13.08 22.17
CA LYS A 45 -13.73 13.63 20.81
C LYS A 45 -14.13 15.10 20.84
N THR A 46 -13.41 15.91 20.09
CA THR A 46 -13.73 17.33 19.86
C THR A 46 -14.09 17.54 18.40
N PRO A 47 -15.27 18.07 18.06
CA PRO A 47 -15.61 18.37 16.67
C PRO A 47 -14.62 19.34 16.03
N ILE A 48 -14.24 19.06 14.78
CA ILE A 48 -13.51 20.00 13.93
C ILE A 48 -14.53 20.85 13.22
N ILE A 49 -14.67 22.11 13.65
CA ILE A 49 -15.73 23.04 13.19
C ILE A 49 -15.58 23.34 11.70
N ASP A 50 -14.33 23.51 11.23
CA ASP A 50 -14.01 23.66 9.80
C ASP A 50 -13.15 22.50 9.34
N VAL A 51 -13.75 21.61 8.54
CA VAL A 51 -13.08 20.42 7.99
C VAL A 51 -11.83 20.80 7.17
N ASN A 52 -11.78 22.00 6.57
CA ASN A 52 -10.59 22.45 5.85
C ASN A 52 -9.38 22.69 6.78
N ASN A 53 -9.60 22.88 8.07
CA ASN A 53 -8.55 22.98 9.09
C ASN A 53 -8.04 21.60 9.55
N SER A 54 -8.67 20.51 9.12
CA SER A 54 -8.21 19.16 9.40
C SER A 54 -6.80 18.92 8.84
N LYS A 55 -5.93 18.33 9.66
CA LYS A 55 -4.59 17.89 9.21
C LYS A 55 -4.69 16.86 8.10
N LEU A 56 -5.68 15.95 8.18
CA LEU A 56 -5.93 14.95 7.17
C LEU A 56 -6.28 15.60 5.83
N VAL A 57 -7.22 16.54 5.82
CA VAL A 57 -7.65 17.24 4.62
C VAL A 57 -6.51 18.06 4.02
N GLN A 58 -5.75 18.78 4.84
CA GLN A 58 -4.58 19.54 4.39
C GLN A 58 -3.49 18.63 3.82
N PHE A 59 -3.21 17.52 4.49
CA PHE A 59 -2.24 16.53 4.00
C PHE A 59 -2.70 15.91 2.68
N THR A 60 -3.96 15.52 2.57
CA THR A 60 -4.53 14.93 1.35
C THR A 60 -4.44 15.88 0.17
N LYS A 61 -4.79 17.17 0.36
CA LYS A 61 -4.65 18.19 -0.69
C LYS A 61 -3.20 18.34 -1.14
N LYS A 62 -2.26 18.40 -0.20
CA LYS A 62 -0.82 18.49 -0.48
C LYS A 62 -0.31 17.27 -1.24
N TYR A 63 -0.74 16.07 -0.83
CA TYR A 63 -0.34 14.81 -1.45
C TYR A 63 -0.93 14.65 -2.84
N ALA A 64 -2.24 14.88 -3.02
CA ALA A 64 -2.91 14.81 -4.33
C ALA A 64 -2.36 15.81 -5.35
N GLY A 65 -1.94 17.01 -4.88
CA GLY A 65 -1.29 18.02 -5.72
C GLY A 65 0.20 17.80 -5.96
N ALA A 66 0.83 16.78 -5.33
CA ALA A 66 2.25 16.56 -5.48
C ALA A 66 2.59 15.85 -6.79
N THR A 67 3.54 16.41 -7.54
CA THR A 67 4.09 15.77 -8.74
C THR A 67 5.10 14.69 -8.42
N GLU A 68 5.60 14.63 -7.20
CA GLU A 68 6.54 13.62 -6.74
C GLU A 68 6.32 13.30 -5.27
N PHE A 69 6.26 12.01 -4.92
CA PHE A 69 6.22 11.51 -3.55
C PHE A 69 6.79 10.10 -3.42
N TYR A 70 7.08 9.73 -2.17
CA TYR A 70 7.42 8.37 -1.75
C TYR A 70 6.73 8.05 -0.43
N VAL A 71 6.18 6.85 -0.33
CA VAL A 71 5.58 6.32 0.90
C VAL A 71 6.06 4.90 1.12
N GLU A 72 6.37 4.58 2.38
CA GLU A 72 6.62 3.24 2.87
C GLU A 72 5.69 2.98 4.05
N MET A 73 4.97 1.85 4.00
CA MET A 73 3.95 1.54 5.00
C MET A 73 3.95 0.04 5.34
N GLN A 74 3.33 -0.26 6.47
CA GLN A 74 2.92 -1.61 6.85
C GLN A 74 1.42 -1.57 7.12
N GLU A 75 0.67 -2.46 6.50
CA GLU A 75 -0.74 -2.66 6.76
C GLU A 75 -0.93 -4.01 7.45
N VAL A 76 -1.77 -4.03 8.48
CA VAL A 76 -2.11 -5.22 9.23
C VAL A 76 -3.63 -5.35 9.27
N ASP A 77 -4.14 -6.48 8.79
CA ASP A 77 -5.54 -6.84 8.95
C ASP A 77 -5.70 -7.70 10.21
N TYR A 78 -6.73 -7.40 10.98
CA TYR A 78 -7.10 -8.15 12.18
C TYR A 78 -8.36 -8.96 11.93
N LYS A 79 -8.39 -10.16 12.51
CA LYS A 79 -9.57 -11.03 12.55
C LYS A 79 -9.56 -11.80 13.84
N ASP A 80 -10.71 -11.86 14.54
CA ASP A 80 -10.89 -12.61 15.77
C ASP A 80 -9.81 -12.29 16.83
N GLY A 81 -9.48 -10.98 16.99
CA GLY A 81 -8.53 -10.51 17.98
C GLY A 81 -7.06 -10.83 17.68
N SER A 82 -6.71 -11.22 16.45
CA SER A 82 -5.35 -11.56 16.05
C SER A 82 -5.00 -11.02 14.65
N VAL A 83 -3.71 -10.96 14.35
CA VAL A 83 -3.23 -10.59 13.02
C VAL A 83 -3.59 -11.68 12.01
N ALA A 84 -4.45 -11.35 11.05
CA ALA A 84 -4.82 -12.21 9.94
C ALA A 84 -3.86 -12.07 8.76
N ARG A 85 -3.38 -10.85 8.50
CA ARG A 85 -2.48 -10.55 7.39
C ARG A 85 -1.60 -9.35 7.72
N SER A 86 -0.35 -9.36 7.26
CA SER A 86 0.54 -8.20 7.30
C SER A 86 1.18 -8.00 5.93
N ILE A 87 1.15 -6.77 5.44
CA ILE A 87 1.68 -6.35 4.15
C ILE A 87 2.65 -5.20 4.37
N ASP A 88 3.89 -5.35 3.93
CA ASP A 88 4.80 -4.22 3.76
C ASP A 88 4.65 -3.67 2.34
N GLY A 89 4.41 -2.37 2.22
CA GLY A 89 4.15 -1.69 0.96
C GLY A 89 5.04 -0.48 0.75
N ARG A 90 5.28 -0.16 -0.52
CA ARG A 90 5.91 1.09 -0.96
C ARG A 90 5.15 1.62 -2.15
N ALA A 91 5.00 2.94 -2.19
CA ALA A 91 4.46 3.63 -3.34
C ALA A 91 5.31 4.86 -3.65
N ALA A 92 5.47 5.15 -4.93
CA ALA A 92 6.14 6.35 -5.39
C ALA A 92 5.45 6.90 -6.65
N ARG A 93 5.50 8.22 -6.82
CA ARG A 93 5.06 8.92 -8.03
C ARG A 93 6.14 9.90 -8.47
N LYS A 94 6.30 10.06 -9.78
CA LYS A 94 7.07 11.12 -10.41
C LYS A 94 6.38 11.56 -11.70
N GLY A 95 5.75 12.73 -11.66
CA GLY A 95 4.84 13.16 -12.70
C GLY A 95 3.67 12.18 -12.83
N GLU A 96 3.47 11.63 -14.02
CA GLU A 96 2.45 10.61 -14.29
C GLU A 96 2.96 9.17 -14.13
N ASN A 97 4.25 8.97 -13.84
CA ASN A 97 4.82 7.65 -13.61
C ASN A 97 4.63 7.23 -12.15
N CYS A 98 4.23 5.98 -11.94
CA CYS A 98 3.92 5.43 -10.63
C CYS A 98 4.65 4.11 -10.40
N TYR A 99 5.00 3.86 -9.14
CA TYR A 99 5.57 2.61 -8.68
C TYR A 99 4.84 2.15 -7.42
N VAL A 100 4.50 0.86 -7.36
CA VAL A 100 3.95 0.22 -6.18
C VAL A 100 4.68 -1.09 -5.95
N SER A 101 4.99 -1.38 -4.70
CA SER A 101 5.41 -2.73 -4.29
C SER A 101 4.68 -3.16 -3.04
N MET A 102 4.36 -4.44 -2.97
CA MET A 102 3.72 -5.06 -1.82
C MET A 102 4.41 -6.39 -1.51
N THR A 103 4.71 -6.62 -0.24
CA THR A 103 5.16 -7.91 0.24
C THR A 103 3.95 -8.64 0.82
N THR A 104 3.55 -9.75 0.23
CA THR A 104 2.44 -10.58 0.70
C THR A 104 2.95 -11.95 1.14
N LEU A 105 2.15 -12.66 1.92
CA LEU A 105 2.42 -14.05 2.26
C LEU A 105 1.80 -14.96 1.20
N GLY A 106 2.61 -15.77 0.55
CA GLY A 106 2.13 -16.87 -0.29
C GLY A 106 1.48 -17.98 0.53
N LYS A 107 0.78 -18.92 -0.13
CA LYS A 107 0.07 -20.03 0.53
C LYS A 107 0.97 -20.89 1.44
N ASN A 108 2.27 -20.89 1.23
CA ASN A 108 3.26 -21.63 2.03
C ASN A 108 3.97 -20.74 3.09
N ASN A 109 3.36 -19.60 3.48
CA ASN A 109 3.90 -18.60 4.41
C ASN A 109 5.24 -17.98 3.98
N LYS A 110 5.66 -18.14 2.73
CA LYS A 110 6.83 -17.42 2.21
C LYS A 110 6.44 -16.01 1.84
N GLN A 111 7.25 -15.06 2.27
CA GLN A 111 7.09 -13.65 1.86
C GLN A 111 7.38 -13.50 0.38
N GLN A 112 6.56 -12.70 -0.27
CA GLN A 112 6.57 -12.47 -1.70
C GLN A 112 6.47 -10.99 -2.01
N LEU A 113 7.46 -10.49 -2.73
CA LEU A 113 7.46 -9.13 -3.21
C LEU A 113 6.87 -9.06 -4.62
N ILE A 114 5.81 -8.29 -4.77
CA ILE A 114 5.21 -7.93 -6.06
C ILE A 114 5.55 -6.47 -6.31
N GLU A 115 6.15 -6.16 -7.45
CA GLU A 115 6.55 -4.81 -7.85
C GLU A 115 5.91 -4.44 -9.18
N THR A 116 5.16 -3.36 -9.21
CA THR A 116 4.51 -2.82 -10.40
C THR A 116 5.02 -1.41 -10.69
N LEU A 117 5.41 -1.16 -11.94
CA LEU A 117 5.81 0.14 -12.44
C LEU A 117 4.88 0.54 -13.58
N MET A 118 4.34 1.75 -13.51
CA MET A 118 3.51 2.35 -14.56
C MET A 118 4.28 3.52 -15.17
N LEU A 119 4.55 3.44 -16.45
CA LEU A 119 5.17 4.53 -17.22
C LEU A 119 4.16 5.11 -18.21
N LYS A 120 3.94 6.42 -18.12
CA LYS A 120 3.04 7.11 -19.05
C LYS A 120 3.50 6.96 -20.49
N ASN A 121 2.60 6.54 -21.35
CA ASN A 121 2.81 6.39 -22.79
C ASN A 121 1.62 7.00 -23.55
N LYS A 122 1.71 8.28 -23.89
CA LYS A 122 0.62 9.08 -24.54
C LYS A 122 -0.65 9.10 -23.68
N SER A 123 -1.73 8.49 -24.12
CA SER A 123 -3.01 8.41 -23.41
C SER A 123 -3.13 7.21 -22.46
N THR A 124 -2.18 6.29 -22.49
CA THR A 124 -2.20 5.03 -21.72
C THR A 124 -0.96 4.91 -20.87
N TRP A 125 -0.83 3.81 -20.15
CA TRP A 125 0.36 3.47 -19.38
C TRP A 125 0.93 2.13 -19.86
N ASP A 126 2.26 2.07 -19.96
CA ASP A 126 3.00 0.82 -20.01
C ASP A 126 3.15 0.31 -18.57
N GLN A 127 2.49 -0.79 -18.24
CA GLN A 127 2.56 -1.43 -16.93
C GLN A 127 3.61 -2.53 -16.96
N TYR A 128 4.51 -2.52 -15.98
CA TYR A 128 5.57 -3.52 -15.83
C TYR A 128 5.44 -4.25 -14.52
N LEU A 129 5.33 -5.58 -14.56
CA LEU A 129 5.58 -6.44 -13.42
C LEU A 129 7.09 -6.71 -13.36
N LEU A 130 7.76 -6.26 -12.29
CA LEU A 130 9.22 -6.26 -12.20
C LEU A 130 9.76 -7.50 -11.47
N PHE A 131 10.79 -8.10 -12.02
CA PHE A 131 11.56 -9.20 -11.43
C PHE A 131 13.03 -8.77 -11.31
N ARG A 132 13.31 -7.95 -10.26
CA ARG A 132 14.60 -7.25 -10.15
C ARG A 132 15.81 -8.18 -10.06
N SER A 133 15.68 -9.31 -9.32
CA SER A 133 16.75 -10.29 -9.17
C SER A 133 17.19 -10.88 -10.51
N SER A 134 16.25 -11.03 -11.44
CA SER A 134 16.48 -11.59 -12.78
C SER A 134 16.70 -10.51 -13.85
N LYS A 135 16.62 -9.22 -13.45
CA LYS A 135 16.65 -8.08 -14.38
C LYS A 135 15.65 -8.27 -15.54
N ALA A 136 14.45 -8.75 -15.21
CA ALA A 136 13.39 -9.01 -16.17
C ALA A 136 12.12 -8.24 -15.79
N ALA A 137 11.26 -7.99 -16.76
CA ALA A 137 9.94 -7.43 -16.55
C ALA A 137 8.95 -7.96 -17.58
N VAL A 138 7.72 -8.18 -17.16
CA VAL A 138 6.58 -8.43 -18.05
C VAL A 138 5.86 -7.10 -18.26
N LYS A 139 5.72 -6.69 -19.52
CA LYS A 139 5.07 -5.45 -19.92
C LYS A 139 3.68 -5.75 -20.46
N SER A 140 2.69 -5.06 -19.96
CA SER A 140 1.34 -4.98 -20.48
C SER A 140 0.93 -3.52 -20.72
N ARG A 141 -0.22 -3.30 -21.31
CA ARG A 141 -0.81 -1.97 -21.48
C ARG A 141 -1.97 -1.80 -20.51
N SER A 142 -2.07 -0.62 -19.89
CA SER A 142 -3.20 -0.23 -19.06
C SER A 142 -3.80 1.08 -19.55
N GLU A 143 -5.11 1.17 -19.53
CA GLU A 143 -5.84 2.41 -19.82
C GLU A 143 -5.98 3.28 -18.57
N ASP A 144 -5.95 2.65 -17.40
CA ASP A 144 -6.12 3.31 -16.10
C ASP A 144 -4.79 3.46 -15.36
N ASP A 145 -4.67 4.55 -14.59
CA ASP A 145 -3.58 4.78 -13.63
C ASP A 145 -3.75 3.85 -12.41
N ILE A 146 -2.65 3.57 -11.71
CA ILE A 146 -2.73 2.90 -10.41
C ILE A 146 -3.32 3.88 -9.40
N ASP A 147 -4.36 3.45 -8.71
CA ASP A 147 -4.85 4.16 -7.53
C ASP A 147 -3.82 4.08 -6.40
N LEU A 148 -3.12 5.19 -6.20
CA LEU A 148 -2.17 5.35 -5.10
C LEU A 148 -2.81 5.96 -3.86
N SER A 149 -4.12 5.90 -3.74
CA SER A 149 -4.87 6.38 -2.58
C SER A 149 -4.62 5.48 -1.36
N LEU A 150 -3.45 5.49 -0.83
CA LEU A 150 -2.92 4.74 0.31
C LEU A 150 -3.82 4.72 1.57
N GLY A 151 -5.08 4.36 1.43
CA GLY A 151 -6.03 4.23 2.54
C GLY A 151 -6.30 5.50 3.38
N VAL A 152 -5.31 6.33 3.64
CA VAL A 152 -5.45 7.64 4.30
C VAL A 152 -6.12 8.65 3.39
N LEU A 153 -5.97 8.44 2.10
CA LEU A 153 -6.24 9.45 1.11
C LEU A 153 -7.50 9.03 0.38
N ILE A 154 -8.63 9.30 1.00
CA ILE A 154 -9.91 9.28 0.29
C ILE A 154 -9.85 10.42 -0.73
N ALA A 155 -9.23 10.11 -1.85
CA ALA A 155 -8.77 11.09 -2.84
C ALA A 155 -9.88 12.00 -3.37
N ASN A 156 -11.16 11.61 -3.27
CA ASN A 156 -12.25 12.33 -3.93
C ASN A 156 -13.49 12.61 -3.07
N LYS A 157 -13.51 12.23 -1.79
CA LYS A 157 -14.67 12.51 -0.93
C LYS A 157 -14.20 13.01 0.44
N GLN A 158 -14.24 14.33 0.62
CA GLN A 158 -14.01 14.92 1.94
C GLN A 158 -15.13 14.48 2.90
N PRO A 159 -14.78 14.00 4.10
CA PRO A 159 -15.77 13.75 5.11
C PRO A 159 -16.48 15.07 5.48
N THR A 160 -17.78 15.01 5.66
CA THR A 160 -18.59 16.18 6.02
C THR A 160 -18.45 16.54 7.50
N GLN A 161 -18.05 15.59 8.33
CA GLN A 161 -17.89 15.74 9.76
C GLN A 161 -16.67 14.98 10.26
N MET A 162 -15.86 15.65 11.06
CA MET A 162 -14.62 15.12 11.64
C MET A 162 -14.52 15.52 13.11
N TRP A 163 -13.82 14.68 13.86
CA TRP A 163 -13.50 14.92 15.27
C TRP A 163 -12.00 14.79 15.49
N SER A 164 -11.49 15.56 16.44
CA SER A 164 -10.14 15.40 16.95
C SER A 164 -10.12 14.71 18.30
N THR A 165 -9.03 14.01 18.60
CA THR A 165 -8.81 13.33 19.88
C THR A 165 -7.31 13.12 20.10
N GLU A 166 -6.93 12.64 21.29
CA GLU A 166 -5.59 12.07 21.53
C GLU A 166 -5.69 10.54 21.59
N ILE A 167 -4.77 9.87 20.94
CA ILE A 167 -4.64 8.42 20.98
C ILE A 167 -3.27 8.02 21.47
N LYS A 168 -3.21 7.01 22.32
CA LYS A 168 -1.96 6.41 22.78
C LYS A 168 -1.67 5.13 22.00
N VAL A 169 -0.52 5.11 21.33
CA VAL A 169 0.01 3.90 20.67
C VAL A 169 1.34 3.56 21.33
N GLY A 170 1.39 2.43 22.02
CA GLY A 170 2.52 2.12 22.90
C GLY A 170 2.70 3.22 23.96
N PRO A 171 3.93 3.73 24.17
CA PRO A 171 4.21 4.78 25.15
C PRO A 171 3.85 6.19 24.66
N THR A 172 3.58 6.37 23.37
CA THR A 172 3.49 7.69 22.72
C THR A 172 2.04 8.11 22.52
N LYS A 173 1.75 9.39 22.85
CA LYS A 173 0.48 10.04 22.54
C LYS A 173 0.56 10.77 21.20
N TYR A 174 -0.50 10.65 20.41
CA TYR A 174 -0.64 11.29 19.12
C TYR A 174 -1.94 12.11 19.05
N TYR A 175 -1.88 13.27 18.45
CA TYR A 175 -3.07 13.93 17.95
C TYR A 175 -3.68 13.07 16.85
N ALA A 176 -4.97 12.84 16.89
CA ALA A 176 -5.67 12.02 15.93
C ALA A 176 -6.95 12.71 15.42
N GLU A 177 -7.31 12.40 14.20
CA GLU A 177 -8.56 12.83 13.57
C GLU A 177 -9.38 11.62 13.19
N VAL A 178 -10.70 11.71 13.47
CA VAL A 178 -11.66 10.62 13.30
C VAL A 178 -12.74 11.07 12.34
N TYR A 179 -13.14 10.20 11.41
CA TYR A 179 -14.30 10.42 10.56
C TYR A 179 -14.98 9.10 10.22
N LYS A 180 -16.26 9.17 9.86
CA LYS A 180 -17.02 8.02 9.40
C LYS A 180 -17.19 8.08 7.89
N TYR A 181 -17.09 6.93 7.25
CA TYR A 181 -17.37 6.77 5.82
C TYR A 181 -18.07 5.43 5.59
N TYR A 182 -19.35 5.49 5.19
CA TYR A 182 -20.23 4.33 5.17
C TYR A 182 -20.26 3.63 6.55
N SER A 183 -20.02 2.33 6.55
CA SER A 183 -20.02 1.48 7.76
C SER A 183 -18.65 1.40 8.43
N TYR A 184 -17.74 2.33 8.14
CA TYR A 184 -16.39 2.30 8.72
C TYR A 184 -16.06 3.60 9.43
N GLU A 185 -15.31 3.48 10.51
CA GLU A 185 -14.68 4.62 11.17
C GLU A 185 -13.18 4.58 10.92
N TYR A 186 -12.64 5.70 10.49
CA TYR A 186 -11.22 5.91 10.25
C TYR A 186 -10.68 6.84 11.32
N THR A 187 -9.58 6.42 11.95
CA THR A 187 -8.83 7.22 12.91
C THR A 187 -7.41 7.37 12.42
N THR A 188 -6.99 8.59 12.11
CA THR A 188 -5.64 8.89 11.62
C THR A 188 -4.85 9.67 12.66
N CYS A 189 -3.71 9.14 13.07
CA CYS A 189 -2.76 9.76 14.00
C CYS A 189 -1.68 10.54 13.25
N PHE A 190 -1.27 11.68 13.80
CA PHE A 190 -0.32 12.59 13.16
C PHE A 190 0.89 12.85 14.04
N THR A 191 2.04 13.05 13.40
CA THR A 191 3.22 13.67 13.99
C THR A 191 2.96 15.14 14.32
N ALA A 192 3.83 15.76 15.09
CA ALA A 192 3.73 17.18 15.41
C ALA A 192 3.77 18.07 14.15
N ASP A 193 4.52 17.67 13.11
CA ASP A 193 4.61 18.36 11.82
C ASP A 193 3.46 18.01 10.85
N GLY A 194 2.44 17.30 11.32
CA GLY A 194 1.19 17.05 10.59
C GLY A 194 1.26 15.94 9.54
N LYS A 195 2.23 15.02 9.62
CA LYS A 195 2.29 13.85 8.77
C LYS A 195 1.53 12.68 9.40
N PRO A 196 0.77 11.91 8.63
CA PRO A 196 0.17 10.67 9.12
C PRO A 196 1.25 9.69 9.61
N VAL A 197 0.97 9.01 10.73
CA VAL A 197 1.82 7.94 11.30
C VAL A 197 1.09 6.63 11.33
N TYR A 198 -0.15 6.68 11.85
CA TYR A 198 -1.02 5.51 11.91
C TYR A 198 -2.38 5.85 11.32
N GLN A 199 -3.02 4.85 10.74
CA GLN A 199 -4.44 4.86 10.47
C GLN A 199 -5.05 3.56 11.02
N PHE A 200 -6.18 3.68 11.69
CA PHE A 200 -6.95 2.58 12.22
C PHE A 200 -8.32 2.59 11.57
N VAL A 201 -8.82 1.41 11.20
CA VAL A 201 -10.14 1.23 10.58
C VAL A 201 -10.97 0.30 11.45
N ARG A 202 -12.14 0.78 11.91
CA ARG A 202 -13.14 -0.01 12.61
C ARG A 202 -14.34 -0.28 11.73
N ASP A 203 -14.86 -1.50 11.81
CA ASP A 203 -16.16 -1.85 11.24
C ASP A 203 -17.27 -1.43 12.21
N LEU A 204 -18.28 -0.73 11.68
CA LEU A 204 -19.41 -0.23 12.44
C LEU A 204 -20.72 -0.98 12.13
N ARG A 205 -20.68 -2.03 11.32
CA ARG A 205 -21.88 -2.80 10.94
C ARG A 205 -22.51 -3.49 12.15
N ASP A 206 -21.69 -3.92 13.09
CA ASP A 206 -22.15 -4.36 14.40
C ASP A 206 -21.77 -3.32 15.46
N LEU A 207 -22.75 -2.55 15.94
CA LEU A 207 -22.55 -1.51 16.95
C LEU A 207 -22.16 -2.07 18.32
N ASN A 208 -22.43 -3.35 18.59
CA ASN A 208 -22.10 -4.01 19.84
C ASN A 208 -20.66 -4.58 19.83
N GLU A 209 -20.13 -4.86 18.64
CA GLU A 209 -18.79 -5.43 18.46
C GLU A 209 -17.96 -4.56 17.51
N LYS A 210 -17.73 -3.30 17.88
CA LYS A 210 -16.91 -2.34 17.10
C LYS A 210 -15.47 -2.83 16.96
N GLN A 211 -15.24 -3.72 16.00
CA GLN A 211 -13.96 -4.38 15.83
C GLN A 211 -12.98 -3.54 15.01
N LEU A 212 -11.76 -3.44 15.51
CA LEU A 212 -10.64 -2.98 14.69
C LEU A 212 -10.34 -4.04 13.63
N ILE A 213 -10.50 -3.69 12.36
CA ILE A 213 -10.31 -4.60 11.24
C ILE A 213 -8.99 -4.38 10.51
N SER A 214 -8.44 -3.17 10.56
CA SER A 214 -7.18 -2.86 9.89
C SER A 214 -6.43 -1.74 10.60
N ALA A 215 -5.11 -1.80 10.55
CA ALA A 215 -4.22 -0.74 10.97
C ALA A 215 -3.09 -0.55 9.95
N THR A 216 -2.77 0.69 9.63
CA THR A 216 -1.64 1.06 8.77
C THR A 216 -0.63 1.87 9.58
N LEU A 217 0.64 1.47 9.51
CA LEU A 217 1.79 2.25 9.98
C LEU A 217 2.49 2.88 8.76
N TYR A 218 2.53 4.19 8.71
CA TYR A 218 3.32 4.93 7.71
C TYR A 218 4.76 5.09 8.23
N LYS A 219 5.65 4.20 7.77
CA LYS A 219 7.08 4.20 8.17
C LYS A 219 7.81 5.43 7.64
N THR A 220 7.49 5.83 6.41
CA THR A 220 8.09 6.98 5.74
C THR A 220 7.08 7.62 4.81
N ILE A 221 6.92 8.94 4.90
CA ILE A 221 6.19 9.74 3.90
C ILE A 221 7.08 10.92 3.51
N ARG A 222 7.37 11.05 2.22
CA ARG A 222 8.10 12.16 1.62
C ARG A 222 7.30 12.72 0.46
N VAL A 223 7.10 14.04 0.43
CA VAL A 223 6.34 14.74 -0.62
C VAL A 223 7.20 15.86 -1.15
N GLY A 224 7.39 15.92 -2.47
CA GLY A 224 8.16 16.94 -3.16
C GLY A 224 9.26 16.37 -4.05
N SER A 225 9.98 17.26 -4.71
CA SER A 225 11.00 16.90 -5.71
C SER A 225 12.12 16.03 -5.12
N GLY A 226 12.56 15.02 -5.88
CA GLY A 226 13.65 14.11 -5.51
C GLY A 226 13.25 12.98 -4.56
N THR A 227 11.97 12.85 -4.21
CA THR A 227 11.52 11.88 -3.20
C THR A 227 11.29 10.47 -3.74
N SER A 228 11.07 10.31 -5.05
CA SER A 228 10.76 9.00 -5.68
C SER A 228 11.93 8.01 -5.73
N ASN A 229 13.15 8.45 -5.39
CA ASN A 229 14.37 7.62 -5.32
C ASN A 229 14.66 6.80 -6.60
N GLY A 230 14.23 7.29 -7.77
CA GLY A 230 14.41 6.60 -9.05
C GLY A 230 13.51 5.37 -9.25
N LEU A 231 12.55 5.14 -8.35
CA LEU A 231 11.63 3.99 -8.44
C LEU A 231 10.67 4.10 -9.63
N CYS A 232 10.32 5.32 -10.04
CA CYS A 232 9.39 5.58 -11.15
C CYS A 232 10.07 5.52 -12.54
N ALA A 233 11.07 4.66 -12.69
CA ALA A 233 11.77 4.40 -13.94
C ALA A 233 12.14 2.92 -14.05
N LEU A 234 12.19 2.41 -15.27
CA LEU A 234 12.62 1.03 -15.50
C LEU A 234 14.09 0.88 -15.08
N PRO A 235 14.45 -0.11 -14.24
CA PRO A 235 15.83 -0.31 -13.82
C PRO A 235 16.75 -0.58 -15.00
N THR A 236 17.96 -0.02 -14.98
CA THR A 236 18.94 -0.20 -16.05
C THR A 236 19.27 -1.67 -16.27
N GLY A 237 19.26 -2.09 -17.53
CA GLY A 237 19.56 -3.47 -17.93
C GLY A 237 18.38 -4.44 -17.77
N THR A 238 17.19 -3.96 -17.44
CA THR A 238 15.98 -4.78 -17.40
C THR A 238 15.58 -5.23 -18.80
N LYS A 239 15.41 -6.53 -19.00
CA LYS A 239 14.84 -7.12 -20.22
C LYS A 239 13.32 -7.10 -20.07
N ALA A 240 12.64 -6.30 -20.89
CA ALA A 240 11.19 -6.24 -20.91
C ALA A 240 10.64 -7.16 -21.99
N TYR A 241 9.61 -7.94 -21.60
CA TYR A 241 8.85 -8.80 -22.49
C TYR A 241 7.43 -8.28 -22.58
N SER A 242 6.96 -7.96 -23.79
CA SER A 242 5.57 -7.56 -24.00
C SER A 242 4.66 -8.79 -23.89
N PHE A 243 3.63 -8.69 -23.05
CA PHE A 243 2.66 -9.77 -22.85
C PHE A 243 1.41 -9.51 -23.69
N ASP A 244 1.00 -10.52 -24.43
CA ASP A 244 -0.24 -10.59 -25.16
C ASP A 244 -1.13 -11.64 -24.44
N ASP A 245 -2.15 -11.16 -23.74
CA ASP A 245 -3.06 -11.98 -22.93
C ASP A 245 -4.04 -12.80 -23.79
N GLU A 246 -4.42 -12.30 -24.97
CA GLU A 246 -5.31 -13.02 -25.88
C GLU A 246 -4.65 -14.28 -26.44
N ASN A 247 -3.36 -14.19 -26.76
CA ASN A 247 -2.60 -15.28 -27.36
C ASN A 247 -1.73 -16.05 -26.36
N GLY A 248 -1.63 -15.57 -25.11
CA GLY A 248 -0.78 -16.17 -24.09
C GLY A 248 0.69 -16.15 -24.49
N THR A 249 1.19 -15.02 -25.04
CA THR A 249 2.56 -14.95 -25.55
C THR A 249 3.36 -13.80 -24.93
N LEU A 250 4.68 -14.01 -24.86
CA LEU A 250 5.65 -12.99 -24.52
C LEU A 250 6.51 -12.66 -25.75
N THR A 251 6.75 -11.39 -26.00
CA THR A 251 7.64 -10.94 -27.08
C THR A 251 8.78 -10.10 -26.51
N ASP A 252 10.02 -10.48 -26.76
CA ASP A 252 11.20 -9.72 -26.35
C ASP A 252 11.46 -8.50 -27.25
N ALA A 253 12.44 -7.67 -26.88
CA ALA A 253 12.80 -6.47 -27.64
C ALA A 253 13.38 -6.77 -29.05
N LYS A 254 13.76 -8.01 -29.33
CA LYS A 254 14.24 -8.47 -30.64
C LYS A 254 13.14 -9.04 -31.53
N GLY A 255 11.91 -9.13 -31.01
CA GLY A 255 10.77 -9.72 -31.69
C GLY A 255 10.67 -11.25 -31.57
N ASN A 256 11.48 -11.89 -30.71
CA ASN A 256 11.31 -13.30 -30.43
C ASN A 256 10.03 -13.53 -29.63
N VAL A 257 9.20 -14.48 -30.07
CA VAL A 257 7.93 -14.82 -29.46
C VAL A 257 8.06 -16.12 -28.66
N PHE A 258 7.55 -16.10 -27.44
CA PHE A 258 7.50 -17.23 -26.52
C PHE A 258 6.04 -17.51 -26.13
N THR A 259 5.62 -18.75 -26.22
CA THR A 259 4.24 -19.17 -25.89
C THR A 259 4.19 -19.68 -24.45
N LEU A 260 3.26 -19.16 -23.68
CA LEU A 260 2.95 -19.62 -22.32
C LEU A 260 1.86 -20.68 -22.38
N LYS A 261 2.05 -21.81 -21.68
CA LYS A 261 1.05 -22.86 -21.54
C LYS A 261 0.88 -23.26 -20.09
N GLU A 262 -0.35 -23.44 -19.66
CA GLU A 262 -0.62 -24.00 -18.35
C GLU A 262 -0.04 -25.42 -18.24
N ASP A 263 0.53 -25.70 -17.08
CA ASP A 263 1.08 -27.00 -16.71
C ASP A 263 0.66 -27.35 -15.28
N ALA A 264 0.08 -28.53 -15.13
CA ALA A 264 -0.49 -28.96 -13.83
C ALA A 264 0.57 -29.10 -12.72
N THR A 265 1.84 -29.30 -13.08
CA THR A 265 2.93 -29.54 -12.12
C THR A 265 3.71 -28.26 -11.80
N THR A 266 3.94 -27.41 -12.80
CA THR A 266 4.79 -26.23 -12.69
C THR A 266 4.01 -24.91 -12.75
N GLY A 267 2.69 -24.98 -12.91
CA GLY A 267 1.79 -23.83 -13.10
C GLY A 267 1.85 -23.30 -14.52
N ILE A 268 3.03 -23.12 -15.10
CA ILE A 268 3.20 -22.63 -16.46
C ILE A 268 4.51 -23.16 -17.08
N LYS A 269 4.47 -23.41 -18.37
CA LYS A 269 5.66 -23.67 -19.21
C LYS A 269 5.81 -22.63 -20.30
N VAL A 270 7.05 -22.39 -20.72
CA VAL A 270 7.40 -21.44 -21.76
C VAL A 270 8.03 -22.16 -22.94
N TYR A 271 7.53 -21.90 -24.13
CA TYR A 271 8.01 -22.50 -25.37
C TYR A 271 8.48 -21.45 -26.35
N ASP A 272 9.58 -21.70 -27.04
CA ASP A 272 10.05 -20.86 -28.15
C ASP A 272 9.19 -21.06 -29.42
N LYS A 273 9.51 -20.34 -30.51
CA LYS A 273 8.84 -20.43 -31.81
C LYS A 273 8.93 -21.82 -32.44
N ASP A 274 9.98 -22.60 -32.09
CA ASP A 274 10.24 -23.93 -32.61
C ASP A 274 9.64 -25.01 -31.70
N LYS A 275 8.83 -24.61 -30.70
CA LYS A 275 8.16 -25.45 -29.69
C LYS A 275 9.10 -26.17 -28.72
N ASN A 276 10.35 -25.69 -28.58
CA ASN A 276 11.23 -26.21 -27.54
C ASN A 276 10.80 -25.63 -26.19
N ASP A 277 10.84 -26.46 -25.13
CA ASP A 277 10.64 -26.01 -23.76
C ASP A 277 11.86 -25.19 -23.31
N VAL A 278 11.65 -23.89 -23.07
CA VAL A 278 12.65 -22.93 -22.62
C VAL A 278 12.32 -22.37 -21.24
N SER A 279 11.53 -23.11 -20.46
CA SER A 279 11.05 -22.67 -19.13
C SER A 279 12.19 -22.34 -18.16
N ASP A 280 13.36 -22.98 -18.31
CA ASP A 280 14.54 -22.71 -17.50
C ASP A 280 15.08 -21.29 -17.70
N ASP A 281 15.02 -20.73 -18.91
CA ASP A 281 15.41 -19.35 -19.21
C ASP A 281 14.42 -18.34 -18.62
N PHE A 282 13.19 -18.79 -18.31
CA PHE A 282 12.11 -18.02 -17.72
C PHE A 282 11.77 -18.46 -16.29
N LYS A 283 12.74 -19.06 -15.59
CA LYS A 283 12.52 -19.55 -14.21
C LYS A 283 11.93 -18.52 -13.28
N TRP A 284 12.30 -17.25 -13.41
CA TRP A 284 11.76 -16.13 -12.65
C TRP A 284 10.24 -15.97 -12.84
N LEU A 285 9.71 -16.27 -14.04
CA LEU A 285 8.28 -16.19 -14.37
C LEU A 285 7.55 -17.47 -13.93
N THR A 286 8.11 -18.64 -14.22
CA THR A 286 7.52 -19.92 -13.82
C THR A 286 7.45 -20.05 -12.30
N ASP A 287 8.49 -19.63 -11.57
CA ASP A 287 8.49 -19.59 -10.11
C ASP A 287 7.41 -18.63 -9.57
N PHE A 288 7.20 -17.47 -10.23
CA PHE A 288 6.14 -16.54 -9.87
C PHE A 288 4.74 -17.16 -10.03
N PHE A 289 4.46 -17.76 -11.18
CA PHE A 289 3.16 -18.42 -11.42
C PHE A 289 2.92 -19.59 -10.47
N LYS A 290 3.93 -20.44 -10.25
CA LYS A 290 3.86 -21.56 -9.30
C LYS A 290 3.49 -21.09 -7.90
N MET A 291 4.04 -19.98 -7.50
CA MET A 291 3.82 -19.35 -6.21
C MET A 291 2.41 -18.75 -6.11
N MET A 292 1.92 -18.07 -7.18
CA MET A 292 0.57 -17.51 -7.23
C MET A 292 -0.51 -18.57 -7.24
N SER A 293 -0.29 -19.70 -7.94
CA SER A 293 -1.22 -20.84 -8.00
C SER A 293 -1.25 -21.66 -6.70
N GLY A 294 -0.26 -21.47 -5.82
CA GLY A 294 -0.15 -22.19 -4.54
C GLY A 294 0.30 -23.64 -4.67
N GLN A 295 1.00 -23.95 -5.76
CA GLN A 295 1.65 -25.24 -6.01
C GLN A 295 3.05 -25.33 -5.40
#